data_453334dcf278e5f50fc625a96f1b74b3
#
_entry.id   453334dcf278e5f50fc625a96f1b74b3
#
_cell.length_a   1.000
_cell.length_b   1.000
_cell.length_c   1.000
_cell.angle_alpha   90.00
_cell.angle_beta   90.00
_cell.angle_gamma   90.00
#
_symmetry.space_group_name_H-M   'P 1'
#
loop_
_entity.id
_entity.type
_entity.pdbx_description
1 polymer ?
#
loop_
_entity_poly.entity_id
_entity_poly.type
_entity_poly.pdbx_seq_one_letter_code
_entity_poly.pdbx_strand_id
1 'polypeptide(L)'
;MQHTMQNYCPVYRSGKKMKEGKKILLGLLEKSKSLKISDKSLIWNTELVEALELNNLLIQSIASIDTALSREESRGAHAREDYKSRNDKKWLKHLLTFVELSGKTKIKSREVNLKTNSKEIKTIEPKARVY
;
A
#
# COMPACT_ATOMS: atom_id res chain seq x y z
N MET A 1 7.53 0.16 -11.83
CA MET A 1 6.83 0.02 -10.54
C MET A 1 7.39 1.00 -9.51
N GLN A 2 8.64 0.93 -9.09
CA GLN A 2 9.27 1.82 -8.09
C GLN A 2 9.02 3.31 -8.37
N HIS A 3 9.31 3.75 -9.59
CA HIS A 3 9.10 5.14 -10.02
C HIS A 3 7.63 5.57 -9.91
N THR A 4 6.70 4.67 -10.24
CA THR A 4 5.26 4.92 -10.09
C THR A 4 4.88 5.10 -8.62
N MET A 5 5.35 4.22 -7.74
CA MET A 5 5.05 4.34 -6.31
C MET A 5 5.65 5.62 -5.71
N GLN A 6 6.89 5.98 -6.09
CA GLN A 6 7.53 7.20 -5.62
C GLN A 6 6.79 8.47 -6.05
N ASN A 7 6.26 8.52 -7.26
CA ASN A 7 5.63 9.73 -7.80
C ASN A 7 4.14 9.85 -7.45
N TYR A 8 3.44 8.72 -7.30
CA TYR A 8 1.99 8.71 -7.16
C TYR A 8 1.49 8.26 -5.78
N CYS A 9 2.33 7.61 -4.97
CA CYS A 9 2.00 7.21 -3.61
C CYS A 9 3.13 7.52 -2.61
N PRO A 10 3.74 8.72 -2.64
CA PRO A 10 4.78 9.14 -1.70
C PRO A 10 4.19 9.35 -0.31
N VAL A 11 4.92 10.01 0.59
CA VAL A 11 4.42 10.39 1.92
C VAL A 11 3.26 11.38 1.81
N TYR A 12 3.42 12.44 1.01
CA TYR A 12 2.36 13.41 0.72
C TYR A 12 1.54 12.97 -0.49
N ARG A 13 0.26 12.69 -0.28
CA ARG A 13 -0.61 11.97 -1.22
C ARG A 13 -1.85 12.76 -1.57
N SER A 14 -2.31 12.64 -2.81
CA SER A 14 -3.64 13.11 -3.18
C SER A 14 -4.41 12.00 -3.88
N GLY A 15 -5.74 11.98 -3.71
CA GLY A 15 -6.60 10.97 -4.32
C GLY A 15 -6.48 10.95 -5.84
N LYS A 16 -6.32 12.11 -6.48
CA LYS A 16 -6.12 12.22 -7.93
C LYS A 16 -4.85 11.48 -8.38
N LYS A 17 -3.70 11.83 -7.80
CA LYS A 17 -2.41 11.20 -8.13
C LYS A 17 -2.44 9.69 -7.88
N MET A 18 -2.97 9.25 -6.73
CA MET A 18 -3.04 7.81 -6.43
C MET A 18 -3.94 7.04 -7.41
N LYS A 19 -5.04 7.62 -7.89
CA LYS A 19 -5.88 7.00 -8.93
C LYS A 19 -5.12 6.82 -10.24
N GLU A 20 -4.34 7.81 -10.64
CA GLU A 20 -3.47 7.73 -11.82
C GLU A 20 -2.38 6.66 -11.64
N GLY A 21 -1.68 6.66 -10.50
CA GLY A 21 -0.69 5.66 -10.16
C GLY A 21 -1.25 4.23 -10.16
N LYS A 22 -2.46 4.03 -9.61
CA LYS A 22 -3.13 2.72 -9.65
C LYS A 22 -3.34 2.24 -11.10
N LYS A 23 -3.78 3.11 -12.01
CA LYS A 23 -3.94 2.74 -13.43
C LYS A 23 -2.62 2.30 -14.05
N ILE A 24 -1.54 3.03 -13.76
CA ILE A 24 -0.20 2.69 -14.26
C ILE A 24 0.24 1.31 -13.71
N LEU A 25 0.06 1.06 -12.40
CA LEU A 25 0.42 -0.21 -11.78
C LEU A 25 -0.36 -1.40 -12.37
N LEU A 26 -1.65 -1.24 -12.62
CA LEU A 26 -2.46 -2.27 -13.28
C LEU A 26 -1.97 -2.53 -14.72
N GLY A 27 -1.61 -1.49 -15.45
CA GLY A 27 -0.99 -1.63 -16.78
C GLY A 27 0.37 -2.32 -16.74
N LEU A 28 1.19 -2.08 -15.70
CA LEU A 28 2.45 -2.79 -15.50
C LEU A 28 2.23 -4.25 -15.13
N LEU A 29 1.23 -4.57 -14.29
CA LEU A 29 0.85 -5.93 -13.95
C LEU A 29 0.42 -6.71 -15.20
N GLU A 30 -0.33 -6.10 -16.11
CA GLU A 30 -0.70 -6.74 -17.36
C GLU A 30 0.52 -6.99 -18.26
N LYS A 31 1.41 -6.00 -18.38
CA LYS A 31 2.66 -6.14 -19.16
C LYS A 31 3.60 -7.20 -18.59
N SER A 32 3.62 -7.39 -17.25
CA SER A 32 4.50 -8.39 -16.63
C SER A 32 4.18 -9.83 -17.04
N LYS A 33 2.96 -10.10 -17.49
CA LYS A 33 2.56 -11.43 -18.00
C LYS A 33 3.28 -11.86 -19.27
N SER A 34 3.80 -10.90 -20.03
CA SER A 34 4.54 -11.14 -21.27
C SER A 34 6.05 -10.91 -21.11
N LEU A 35 6.54 -10.84 -19.89
CA LEU A 35 7.95 -10.64 -19.60
C LEU A 35 8.78 -11.80 -20.17
N LYS A 36 9.88 -11.46 -20.83
CA LYS A 36 10.85 -12.42 -21.36
C LYS A 36 12.18 -12.22 -20.66
N ILE A 37 12.82 -13.31 -20.32
CA ILE A 37 14.13 -13.35 -19.67
C ILE A 37 15.16 -13.72 -20.74
N SER A 38 16.24 -12.97 -20.82
CA SER A 38 17.32 -13.17 -21.80
C SER A 38 18.28 -14.27 -21.34
N ASP A 39 18.70 -14.23 -20.08
CA ASP A 39 19.54 -15.26 -19.48
C ASP A 39 18.75 -16.53 -19.21
N LYS A 40 19.17 -17.64 -19.80
CA LYS A 40 18.55 -18.97 -19.64
C LYS A 40 19.27 -19.87 -18.64
N SER A 41 20.35 -19.39 -18.02
CA SER A 41 21.04 -20.12 -16.97
C SER A 41 20.17 -20.25 -15.72
N LEU A 42 20.46 -21.26 -14.89
CA LEU A 42 19.85 -21.44 -13.56
C LEU A 42 20.84 -21.14 -12.43
N ILE A 43 22.07 -20.74 -12.77
CA ILE A 43 23.11 -20.45 -11.80
C ILE A 43 23.35 -18.95 -11.77
N TRP A 44 23.12 -18.33 -10.59
CA TRP A 44 23.30 -16.89 -10.39
C TRP A 44 22.51 -15.98 -11.36
N ASN A 45 21.35 -16.46 -11.82
CA ASN A 45 20.49 -15.71 -12.75
C ASN A 45 19.70 -14.64 -12.00
N THR A 46 20.26 -13.45 -11.86
CA THR A 46 19.62 -12.30 -11.21
C THR A 46 18.40 -11.80 -11.99
N GLU A 47 18.42 -11.88 -13.33
CA GLU A 47 17.29 -11.51 -14.18
C GLU A 47 16.05 -12.37 -13.88
N LEU A 48 16.25 -13.68 -13.69
CA LEU A 48 15.17 -14.59 -13.29
C LEU A 48 14.61 -14.23 -11.91
N VAL A 49 15.47 -13.98 -10.93
CA VAL A 49 15.06 -13.61 -9.56
C VAL A 49 14.25 -12.32 -9.59
N GLU A 50 14.75 -11.28 -10.24
CA GLU A 50 14.06 -9.99 -10.37
C GLU A 50 12.72 -10.13 -11.09
N ALA A 51 12.61 -10.98 -12.11
CA ALA A 51 11.36 -11.25 -12.81
C ALA A 51 10.32 -11.93 -11.91
N LEU A 52 10.74 -12.87 -11.05
CA LEU A 52 9.87 -13.53 -10.07
C LEU A 52 9.42 -12.56 -8.97
N GLU A 53 10.32 -11.72 -8.48
CA GLU A 53 10.02 -10.70 -7.47
C GLU A 53 9.07 -9.64 -8.01
N LEU A 54 9.17 -9.28 -9.29
CA LEU A 54 8.37 -8.20 -9.89
C LEU A 54 6.87 -8.42 -9.71
N ASN A 55 6.38 -9.64 -9.89
CA ASN A 55 4.96 -9.95 -9.72
C ASN A 55 4.50 -9.72 -8.27
N ASN A 56 5.29 -10.16 -7.30
CA ASN A 56 5.01 -9.95 -5.88
C ASN A 56 5.02 -8.47 -5.54
N LEU A 57 6.00 -7.73 -6.04
CA LEU A 57 6.13 -6.28 -5.82
C LEU A 57 4.97 -5.50 -6.47
N LEU A 58 4.50 -5.90 -7.64
CA LEU A 58 3.34 -5.28 -8.31
C LEU A 58 2.05 -5.49 -7.50
N ILE A 59 1.78 -6.71 -7.04
CA ILE A 59 0.62 -7.01 -6.18
C ILE A 59 0.67 -6.20 -4.88
N GLN A 60 1.83 -6.13 -4.22
CA GLN A 60 2.00 -5.33 -3.00
C GLN A 60 1.85 -3.82 -3.27
N SER A 61 2.33 -3.33 -4.40
CA SER A 61 2.15 -1.93 -4.80
C SER A 61 0.68 -1.58 -5.03
N ILE A 62 -0.08 -2.45 -5.68
CA ILE A 62 -1.52 -2.29 -5.90
C ILE A 62 -2.27 -2.32 -4.56
N ALA A 63 -1.94 -3.27 -3.66
CA ALA A 63 -2.51 -3.31 -2.32
C ALA A 63 -2.27 -2.01 -1.56
N SER A 64 -1.03 -1.51 -1.59
CA SER A 64 -0.61 -0.31 -0.87
C SER A 64 -1.31 0.94 -1.38
N ILE A 65 -1.31 1.16 -2.70
CA ILE A 65 -1.89 2.37 -3.28
C ILE A 65 -3.42 2.38 -3.13
N ASP A 66 -4.08 1.24 -3.26
CA ASP A 66 -5.53 1.14 -3.14
C ASP A 66 -6.00 1.31 -1.70
N THR A 67 -5.26 0.73 -0.75
CA THR A 67 -5.50 0.94 0.69
C THR A 67 -5.30 2.40 1.08
N ALA A 68 -4.22 3.03 0.59
CA ALA A 68 -3.94 4.43 0.83
C ALA A 68 -5.01 5.34 0.19
N LEU A 69 -5.49 5.01 -1.00
CA LEU A 69 -6.55 5.74 -1.68
C LEU A 69 -7.88 5.67 -0.91
N SER A 70 -8.22 4.51 -0.36
CA SER A 70 -9.46 4.30 0.38
C SER A 70 -9.48 4.98 1.74
N ARG A 71 -8.32 5.25 2.36
CA ARG A 71 -8.22 5.93 3.65
C ARG A 71 -8.28 7.44 3.47
N GLU A 72 -9.42 8.01 3.75
CA GLU A 72 -9.74 9.44 3.59
C GLU A 72 -9.47 10.23 4.88
N GLU A 73 -8.25 10.18 5.36
CA GLU A 73 -7.74 10.94 6.52
C GLU A 73 -6.22 11.08 6.42
N SER A 74 -5.63 11.89 7.29
CA SER A 74 -4.19 11.91 7.54
C SER A 74 -3.89 11.32 8.92
N ARG A 75 -3.00 10.27 8.96
CA ARG A 75 -2.63 9.56 10.20
C ARG A 75 -1.21 9.02 10.10
N GLY A 76 -0.38 9.37 11.06
CA GLY A 76 1.03 8.97 11.07
C GLY A 76 1.73 9.40 9.76
N ALA A 77 2.44 8.50 9.11
CA ALA A 77 3.10 8.77 7.84
C ALA A 77 2.14 8.86 6.64
N HIS A 78 0.86 8.52 6.79
CA HIS A 78 -0.14 8.67 5.74
C HIS A 78 -0.66 10.10 5.72
N ALA A 79 -0.05 10.97 4.92
CA ALA A 79 -0.42 12.37 4.79
C ALA A 79 -1.21 12.62 3.50
N ARG A 80 -2.51 12.89 3.64
CA ARG A 80 -3.43 13.19 2.54
C ARG A 80 -3.57 14.72 2.39
N GLU A 81 -3.14 15.25 1.27
CA GLU A 81 -3.30 16.69 0.96
C GLU A 81 -4.78 17.09 0.83
N ASP A 82 -5.62 16.16 0.40
CA ASP A 82 -7.07 16.31 0.25
C ASP A 82 -7.88 15.98 1.52
N TYR A 83 -7.28 15.32 2.53
CA TYR A 83 -7.88 14.98 3.82
C TYR A 83 -6.89 15.21 4.95
N LYS A 84 -6.61 16.47 5.29
CA LYS A 84 -5.52 16.87 6.19
C LYS A 84 -5.69 16.43 7.64
N SER A 85 -6.92 16.20 8.09
CA SER A 85 -7.22 15.89 9.50
C SER A 85 -7.32 14.39 9.74
N ARG A 86 -6.92 13.96 10.95
CA ARG A 86 -7.19 12.63 11.49
C ARG A 86 -8.68 12.51 11.84
N ASN A 87 -9.27 11.36 11.58
CA ASN A 87 -10.67 11.10 11.88
C ASN A 87 -10.84 9.75 12.59
N ASP A 88 -10.73 9.76 13.93
CA ASP A 88 -10.84 8.55 14.73
C ASP A 88 -12.24 7.93 14.69
N LYS A 89 -13.28 8.73 14.53
CA LYS A 89 -14.67 8.23 14.43
C LYS A 89 -14.87 7.29 13.24
N LYS A 90 -14.26 7.58 12.10
CA LYS A 90 -14.40 6.78 10.86
C LYS A 90 -13.24 5.79 10.67
N TRP A 91 -12.02 6.20 11.06
CA TRP A 91 -10.80 5.57 10.60
C TRP A 91 -9.91 4.97 11.70
N LEU A 92 -10.35 4.93 12.97
CA LEU A 92 -9.62 4.20 14.02
C LEU A 92 -9.81 2.70 13.83
N LYS A 93 -9.26 2.18 12.73
CA LYS A 93 -9.36 0.78 12.32
C LYS A 93 -8.21 0.41 11.40
N HIS A 94 -7.86 -0.87 11.38
CA HIS A 94 -7.00 -1.45 10.37
C HIS A 94 -7.77 -1.63 9.07
N LEU A 95 -7.12 -1.40 7.93
CA LEU A 95 -7.60 -1.81 6.63
C LEU A 95 -6.88 -3.09 6.21
N LEU A 96 -7.63 -4.04 5.69
CA LEU A 96 -7.17 -5.34 5.21
C LEU A 96 -7.48 -5.40 3.71
N THR A 97 -6.45 -5.42 2.89
CA THR A 97 -6.62 -5.45 1.43
C THR A 97 -6.27 -6.83 0.91
N PHE A 98 -7.22 -7.44 0.22
CA PHE A 98 -7.07 -8.69 -0.50
C PHE A 98 -6.93 -8.36 -1.98
N VAL A 99 -5.89 -8.87 -2.62
CA VAL A 99 -5.61 -8.61 -4.03
C VAL A 99 -5.61 -9.94 -4.79
N GLU A 100 -6.38 -9.99 -5.85
CA GLU A 100 -6.38 -11.11 -6.81
C GLU A 100 -5.18 -10.96 -7.76
N LEU A 101 -4.75 -12.04 -8.39
CA LEU A 101 -3.68 -12.00 -9.40
C LEU A 101 -4.01 -11.11 -10.60
N SER A 102 -5.27 -10.81 -10.81
CA SER A 102 -5.77 -9.84 -11.80
C SER A 102 -5.50 -8.38 -11.40
N GLY A 103 -5.07 -8.12 -10.17
CA GLY A 103 -4.95 -6.79 -9.59
C GLY A 103 -6.26 -6.23 -9.01
N LYS A 104 -7.36 -7.01 -9.07
CA LYS A 104 -8.62 -6.62 -8.42
C LYS A 104 -8.47 -6.67 -6.91
N THR A 105 -8.99 -5.65 -6.23
CA THR A 105 -8.84 -5.49 -4.79
C THR A 105 -10.18 -5.57 -4.06
N LYS A 106 -10.14 -6.12 -2.85
CA LYS A 106 -11.24 -6.09 -1.89
C LYS A 106 -10.71 -5.59 -0.55
N ILE A 107 -11.28 -4.50 -0.03
CA ILE A 107 -10.86 -3.89 1.22
C ILE A 107 -11.88 -4.20 2.31
N LYS A 108 -11.39 -4.70 3.42
CA LYS A 108 -12.15 -4.92 4.67
C LYS A 108 -11.53 -4.08 5.79
N SER A 109 -12.20 -4.02 6.93
CA SER A 109 -11.67 -3.38 8.13
C SER A 109 -11.70 -4.30 9.33
N ARG A 110 -10.78 -4.07 10.26
CA ARG A 110 -10.71 -4.69 11.58
C ARG A 110 -10.49 -3.61 12.61
N GLU A 111 -11.14 -3.71 13.76
CA GLU A 111 -10.98 -2.79 14.87
C GLU A 111 -9.55 -2.80 15.42
N VAL A 112 -9.12 -1.66 15.93
CA VAL A 112 -7.84 -1.53 16.64
C VAL A 112 -8.07 -1.90 18.09
N ASN A 113 -7.28 -2.81 18.63
CA ASN A 113 -7.23 -3.05 20.06
C ASN A 113 -6.37 -1.98 20.73
N LEU A 114 -7.01 -1.10 21.50
CA LEU A 114 -6.34 -0.05 22.26
C LEU A 114 -6.02 -0.46 23.71
N LYS A 115 -6.54 -1.60 24.14
CA LYS A 115 -6.32 -2.09 25.51
C LYS A 115 -4.97 -2.81 25.59
N THR A 116 -4.25 -2.57 26.67
CA THR A 116 -3.05 -3.33 27.00
C THR A 116 -3.44 -4.72 27.51
N ASN A 117 -2.59 -5.72 27.24
CA ASN A 117 -2.79 -7.08 27.73
C ASN A 117 -2.31 -7.28 29.17
N SER A 118 -1.65 -6.28 29.76
CA SER A 118 -1.15 -6.29 31.13
C SER A 118 -1.75 -5.15 31.95
N LYS A 119 -2.11 -5.44 33.20
CA LYS A 119 -2.57 -4.41 34.16
C LYS A 119 -1.45 -3.44 34.58
N GLU A 120 -0.20 -3.86 34.43
CA GLU A 120 0.99 -3.05 34.80
C GLU A 120 1.29 -1.95 33.77
N ILE A 121 0.79 -2.09 32.55
CA ILE A 121 1.02 -1.15 31.46
C ILE A 121 -0.21 -0.27 31.30
N LYS A 122 -0.06 1.03 31.48
CA LYS A 122 -1.12 2.01 31.24
C LYS A 122 -1.47 2.09 29.75
N THR A 123 -2.77 2.10 29.45
CA THR A 123 -3.25 2.41 28.09
C THR A 123 -2.83 3.84 27.71
N ILE A 124 -2.24 3.99 26.52
CA ILE A 124 -1.87 5.28 25.97
C ILE A 124 -2.95 5.70 24.98
N GLU A 125 -3.60 6.81 25.24
CA GLU A 125 -4.62 7.35 24.35
C GLU A 125 -4.03 7.85 23.04
N PRO A 126 -4.73 7.65 21.92
CA PRO A 126 -4.28 8.14 20.63
C PRO A 126 -4.12 9.67 20.62
N LYS A 127 -2.95 10.16 20.26
CA LYS A 127 -2.65 11.60 20.15
C LYS A 127 -2.39 11.98 18.70
N ALA A 128 -2.67 13.24 18.36
CA ALA A 128 -2.22 13.80 17.10
C ALA A 128 -0.68 13.82 17.09
N ARG A 129 -0.08 13.47 15.95
CA ARG A 129 1.36 13.57 15.79
C ARG A 129 1.74 15.04 15.65
N VAL A 130 2.66 15.49 16.49
CA VAL A 130 3.28 16.82 16.42
C VAL A 130 4.71 16.59 15.96
N TYR A 131 5.15 17.36 14.96
CA TYR A 131 6.52 17.36 14.43
C TYR A 131 7.25 18.58 14.97
#